data_793633707e29b08abef4642376249dfd
#
_entry.id   793633707e29b08abef4642376249dfd
#
_cell.length_a   1.000
_cell.length_b   1.000
_cell.length_c   1.000
_cell.angle_alpha   90.00
_cell.angle_beta   90.00
_cell.angle_gamma   90.00
#
_symmetry.space_group_name_H-M   'P 1'
#
loop_
_entity.id
_entity.type
_entity.pdbx_description
1 polymer ?
#
loop_
_entity_poly.entity_id
_entity_poly.type
_entity_poly.pdbx_seq_one_letter_code
_entity_poly.pdbx_strand_id
1 'polypeptide(L)'
;VVANGDSFWGPLLLLNNRAYFSSNDTEAKELFNGFSEEAKNSFYGQALKKQIFPKTLKGKSVPEFSLPDRNEKVYSMKELSKGKKCVLIDFWASWCGPCRKENVNVLEVYNRFKDKGFTVIGYSLDGSEKAWLRAVEITLALFN
;
A
#
# COMPACT_ATOMS: atom_id res chain seq x y z
N VAL A 1 -23.96 12.36 -0.24
CA VAL A 1 -23.21 12.02 1.00
C VAL A 1 -23.77 12.81 2.16
N VAL A 2 -23.84 14.14 2.06
CA VAL A 2 -24.32 15.01 3.16
C VAL A 2 -25.76 14.67 3.58
N ALA A 3 -26.66 14.44 2.62
CA ALA A 3 -28.07 14.08 2.89
C ALA A 3 -28.25 12.75 3.65
N ASN A 4 -27.21 11.94 3.78
CA ASN A 4 -27.21 10.66 4.48
C ASN A 4 -26.25 10.65 5.69
N GLY A 5 -25.98 11.83 6.25
CA GLY A 5 -25.02 12.01 7.35
C GLY A 5 -25.43 11.34 8.66
N ASP A 6 -26.72 11.05 8.84
CA ASP A 6 -27.27 10.45 10.06
C ASP A 6 -27.38 8.92 10.01
N SER A 7 -26.97 8.31 8.89
CA SER A 7 -27.06 6.88 8.69
C SER A 7 -25.77 6.28 8.15
N PHE A 8 -25.64 4.95 8.14
CA PHE A 8 -24.51 4.25 7.56
C PHE A 8 -24.32 4.48 6.03
N TRP A 9 -25.36 4.98 5.35
CA TRP A 9 -25.28 5.27 3.92
C TRP A 9 -24.31 6.38 3.59
N GLY A 10 -24.19 7.41 4.44
CA GLY A 10 -23.22 8.49 4.25
C GLY A 10 -21.78 7.98 4.17
N PRO A 11 -21.29 7.28 5.20
CA PRO A 11 -19.97 6.64 5.18
C PRO A 11 -19.78 5.63 4.03
N LEU A 12 -20.78 4.81 3.72
CA LEU A 12 -20.71 3.85 2.61
C LEU A 12 -20.55 4.54 1.26
N LEU A 13 -21.33 5.58 0.98
CA LEU A 13 -21.23 6.34 -0.26
C LEU A 13 -19.86 7.02 -0.39
N LEU A 14 -19.35 7.61 0.68
CA LEU A 14 -18.03 8.22 0.66
C LEU A 14 -16.92 7.18 0.47
N LEU A 15 -17.04 6.02 1.10
CA LEU A 15 -16.08 4.92 0.95
C LEU A 15 -16.03 4.41 -0.49
N ASN A 16 -17.18 4.19 -1.13
CA ASN A 16 -17.27 3.72 -2.51
C ASN A 16 -16.80 4.76 -3.54
N ASN A 17 -16.86 6.04 -3.19
CA ASN A 17 -16.41 7.13 -4.05
C ASN A 17 -15.06 7.72 -3.60
N ARG A 18 -14.30 6.99 -2.79
CA ARG A 18 -13.05 7.48 -2.21
C ARG A 18 -12.03 7.94 -3.26
N ALA A 19 -12.06 7.36 -4.45
CA ALA A 19 -11.19 7.75 -5.55
C ALA A 19 -11.36 9.22 -5.98
N TYR A 20 -12.56 9.78 -5.85
CA TYR A 20 -12.81 11.21 -6.15
C TYR A 20 -12.15 12.14 -5.13
N PHE A 21 -11.90 11.65 -3.93
CA PHE A 21 -11.31 12.41 -2.83
C PHE A 21 -9.84 12.07 -2.60
N SER A 22 -9.24 11.19 -3.41
CA SER A 22 -7.86 10.74 -3.23
C SER A 22 -6.83 11.87 -3.32
N SER A 23 -7.14 12.93 -4.08
CA SER A 23 -6.33 14.13 -4.20
C SER A 23 -6.68 15.22 -3.17
N ASN A 24 -7.79 15.08 -2.44
CA ASN A 24 -8.28 16.06 -1.46
C ASN A 24 -8.75 15.37 -0.17
N ASP A 25 -7.79 14.94 0.64
CA ASP A 25 -8.08 14.33 1.94
C ASP A 25 -8.77 15.31 2.92
N THR A 26 -8.63 16.61 2.73
CA THR A 26 -9.26 17.62 3.56
C THR A 26 -10.77 17.58 3.42
N GLU A 27 -11.27 17.58 2.19
CA GLU A 27 -12.71 17.50 1.92
C GLU A 27 -13.33 16.19 2.44
N ALA A 28 -12.64 15.07 2.23
CA ALA A 28 -13.10 13.78 2.75
C ALA A 28 -13.17 13.76 4.29
N LYS A 29 -12.22 14.41 4.96
CA LYS A 29 -12.21 14.57 6.42
C LYS A 29 -13.32 15.47 6.91
N GLU A 30 -13.59 16.57 6.23
CA GLU A 30 -14.69 17.49 6.55
C GLU A 30 -16.05 16.78 6.42
N LEU A 31 -16.26 16.05 5.32
CA LEU A 31 -17.47 15.26 5.12
C LEU A 31 -17.65 14.20 6.21
N PHE A 32 -16.56 13.49 6.57
CA PHE A 32 -16.61 12.51 7.65
C PHE A 32 -16.92 13.14 8.99
N ASN A 33 -16.34 14.29 9.30
CA ASN A 33 -16.59 15.01 10.56
C ASN A 33 -18.03 15.48 10.67
N GLY A 34 -18.69 15.79 9.56
CA GLY A 34 -20.10 16.17 9.47
C GLY A 34 -21.09 15.02 9.68
N PHE A 35 -20.65 13.74 9.72
CA PHE A 35 -21.54 12.62 10.01
C PHE A 35 -21.93 12.58 11.48
N SER A 36 -23.12 12.02 11.76
CA SER A 36 -23.54 11.74 13.16
C SER A 36 -22.61 10.72 13.82
N GLU A 37 -22.63 10.69 15.16
CA GLU A 37 -21.83 9.70 15.90
C GLU A 37 -22.28 8.26 15.59
N GLU A 38 -23.56 8.04 15.36
CA GLU A 38 -24.09 6.75 14.95
C GLU A 38 -23.52 6.32 13.60
N ALA A 39 -23.54 7.21 12.61
CA ALA A 39 -22.96 6.96 11.29
C ALA A 39 -21.43 6.71 11.35
N LYS A 40 -20.70 7.49 12.12
CA LYS A 40 -19.25 7.32 12.35
C LYS A 40 -18.91 5.98 13.02
N ASN A 41 -19.74 5.52 13.93
CA ASN A 41 -19.55 4.27 14.67
C ASN A 41 -20.09 3.04 13.93
N SER A 42 -20.81 3.21 12.83
CA SER A 42 -21.24 2.12 11.96
C SER A 42 -20.05 1.35 11.38
N PHE A 43 -20.29 0.13 10.86
CA PHE A 43 -19.26 -0.67 10.18
C PHE A 43 -18.56 0.13 9.07
N TYR A 44 -19.32 0.80 8.22
CA TYR A 44 -18.77 1.60 7.11
C TYR A 44 -18.09 2.88 7.60
N GLY A 45 -18.60 3.50 8.66
CA GLY A 45 -17.97 4.66 9.29
C GLY A 45 -16.59 4.32 9.86
N GLN A 46 -16.45 3.19 10.54
CA GLN A 46 -15.16 2.72 11.05
C GLN A 46 -14.19 2.31 9.93
N ALA A 47 -14.68 1.69 8.86
CA ALA A 47 -13.86 1.37 7.69
C ALA A 47 -13.34 2.64 7.01
N LEU A 48 -14.22 3.61 6.80
CA LEU A 48 -13.88 4.91 6.21
C LEU A 48 -12.88 5.68 7.08
N LYS A 49 -13.10 5.72 8.40
CA LYS A 49 -12.20 6.37 9.36
C LYS A 49 -10.76 5.87 9.24
N LYS A 50 -10.58 4.56 9.10
CA LYS A 50 -9.24 3.96 8.92
C LYS A 50 -8.55 4.44 7.64
N GLN A 51 -9.31 4.72 6.58
CA GLN A 51 -8.77 5.20 5.31
C GLN A 51 -8.46 6.71 5.33
N ILE A 52 -9.34 7.52 5.92
CA ILE A 52 -9.21 8.98 5.95
C ILE A 52 -8.22 9.44 7.03
N PHE A 53 -8.16 8.72 8.16
CA PHE A 53 -7.26 9.01 9.26
C PHE A 53 -6.32 7.81 9.51
N PRO A 54 -5.44 7.48 8.56
CA PRO A 54 -4.52 6.38 8.74
C PRO A 54 -3.61 6.64 9.94
N LYS A 55 -3.40 5.61 10.76
CA LYS A 55 -2.42 5.70 11.85
C LYS A 55 -1.04 5.87 11.23
N THR A 56 -0.35 6.95 11.58
CA THR A 56 1.05 7.10 11.17
C THR A 56 1.90 6.02 11.84
N LEU A 57 2.73 5.36 11.04
CA LEU A 57 3.74 4.43 11.50
C LEU A 57 5.14 5.07 11.60
N LYS A 58 5.22 6.38 11.34
CA LYS A 58 6.49 7.13 11.46
C LYS A 58 7.06 6.97 12.88
N GLY A 59 8.31 6.54 12.97
CA GLY A 59 9.00 6.27 14.23
C GLY A 59 8.58 4.97 14.92
N LYS A 60 7.78 4.11 14.28
CA LYS A 60 7.49 2.76 14.74
C LYS A 60 8.37 1.75 14.02
N SER A 61 8.74 0.69 14.73
CA SER A 61 9.44 -0.43 14.10
C SER A 61 8.51 -1.17 13.14
N VAL A 62 9.04 -1.58 12.00
CA VAL A 62 8.34 -2.50 11.10
C VAL A 62 8.17 -3.84 11.82
N PRO A 63 6.97 -4.43 11.83
CA PRO A 63 6.76 -5.76 12.38
C PRO A 63 7.71 -6.78 11.74
N GLU A 64 8.21 -7.72 12.51
CA GLU A 64 9.04 -8.80 11.97
C GLU A 64 8.15 -9.78 11.21
N PHE A 65 8.57 -10.14 10.01
CA PHE A 65 7.93 -11.16 9.19
C PHE A 65 8.97 -11.90 8.36
N SER A 66 8.64 -13.10 7.93
CA SER A 66 9.49 -13.92 7.06
C SER A 66 8.68 -14.42 5.88
N LEU A 67 9.26 -14.38 4.69
CA LEU A 67 8.59 -14.71 3.44
C LEU A 67 9.53 -15.49 2.52
N PRO A 68 9.00 -16.45 1.76
CA PRO A 68 9.77 -17.14 0.74
C PRO A 68 9.97 -16.23 -0.49
N ASP A 69 11.12 -16.37 -1.12
CA ASP A 69 11.37 -15.85 -2.47
C ASP A 69 10.90 -16.85 -3.55
N ARG A 70 11.14 -16.52 -4.81
CA ARG A 70 10.80 -17.38 -5.97
C ARG A 70 11.50 -18.75 -5.98
N ASN A 71 12.50 -18.95 -5.15
CA ASN A 71 13.24 -20.20 -5.02
C ASN A 71 12.89 -20.90 -3.68
N GLU A 72 11.75 -20.53 -3.05
CA GLU A 72 11.28 -21.05 -1.76
C GLU A 72 12.21 -20.75 -0.57
N LYS A 73 13.24 -19.94 -0.78
CA LYS A 73 14.14 -19.54 0.30
C LYS A 73 13.48 -18.47 1.15
N VAL A 74 13.35 -18.76 2.45
CA VAL A 74 12.72 -17.86 3.41
C VAL A 74 13.71 -16.82 3.90
N TYR A 75 13.31 -15.57 3.88
CA TYR A 75 14.06 -14.43 4.39
C TYR A 75 13.23 -13.67 5.42
N SER A 76 13.85 -13.30 6.53
CA SER A 76 13.26 -12.38 7.50
C SER A 76 13.49 -10.93 7.09
N MET A 77 12.61 -10.02 7.57
CA MET A 77 12.77 -8.59 7.36
C MET A 77 14.11 -8.08 7.92
N LYS A 78 14.54 -8.63 9.05
CA LYS A 78 15.82 -8.31 9.68
C LYS A 78 17.01 -8.67 8.79
N GLU A 79 16.99 -9.84 8.13
CA GLU A 79 18.05 -10.24 7.19
C GLU A 79 18.09 -9.33 5.97
N LEU A 80 16.93 -9.07 5.35
CA LEU A 80 16.81 -8.25 4.14
C LEU A 80 17.22 -6.79 4.38
N SER A 81 17.03 -6.26 5.59
CA SER A 81 17.39 -4.90 5.96
C SER A 81 18.81 -4.75 6.52
N LYS A 82 19.52 -5.86 6.79
CA LYS A 82 20.83 -5.83 7.41
C LYS A 82 21.83 -5.02 6.60
N GLY A 83 22.48 -4.04 7.25
CA GLY A 83 23.49 -3.18 6.62
C GLY A 83 22.91 -2.15 5.64
N LYS A 84 21.59 -2.04 5.52
CA LYS A 84 20.94 -1.02 4.69
C LYS A 84 20.63 0.24 5.50
N LYS A 85 20.82 1.40 4.89
CA LYS A 85 20.47 2.70 5.48
C LYS A 85 19.01 3.06 5.23
N CYS A 86 18.47 2.60 4.09
CA CYS A 86 17.09 2.84 3.70
C CYS A 86 16.54 1.62 2.97
N VAL A 87 15.34 1.19 3.33
CA VAL A 87 14.62 0.07 2.71
C VAL A 87 13.26 0.56 2.24
N LEU A 88 12.97 0.41 0.96
CA LEU A 88 11.64 0.57 0.40
C LEU A 88 10.96 -0.80 0.40
N ILE A 89 9.80 -0.92 1.04
CA ILE A 89 8.92 -2.09 0.91
C ILE A 89 7.86 -1.72 -0.11
N ASP A 90 7.91 -2.38 -1.27
CA ASP A 90 6.99 -2.15 -2.38
C ASP A 90 5.94 -3.26 -2.42
N PHE A 91 4.68 -2.92 -2.14
CA PHE A 91 3.55 -3.83 -2.24
C PHE A 91 2.97 -3.78 -3.65
N TRP A 92 3.10 -4.87 -4.38
CA TRP A 92 2.68 -4.94 -5.77
C TRP A 92 1.94 -6.25 -6.09
N ALA A 93 1.43 -6.38 -7.31
CA ALA A 93 0.89 -7.65 -7.81
C ALA A 93 0.97 -7.71 -9.34
N SER A 94 0.93 -8.91 -9.90
CA SER A 94 0.95 -9.15 -11.35
C SER A 94 -0.21 -8.45 -12.09
N TRP A 95 -1.35 -8.37 -11.45
CA TRP A 95 -2.57 -7.70 -11.94
C TRP A 95 -2.61 -6.20 -11.67
N CYS A 96 -1.69 -5.66 -10.88
CA CYS A 96 -1.63 -4.23 -10.58
C CYS A 96 -0.93 -3.46 -11.71
N GLY A 97 -1.67 -3.02 -12.70
CA GLY A 97 -1.14 -2.25 -13.83
C GLY A 97 -0.38 -0.99 -13.42
N PRO A 98 -0.90 -0.14 -12.53
CA PRO A 98 -0.16 1.03 -12.02
C PRO A 98 1.14 0.67 -11.31
N CYS A 99 1.15 -0.38 -10.46
CA CYS A 99 2.36 -0.82 -9.76
C CYS A 99 3.46 -1.22 -10.76
N ARG A 100 3.08 -1.97 -11.80
CA ARG A 100 4.02 -2.41 -12.84
C ARG A 100 4.60 -1.27 -13.66
N LYS A 101 3.83 -0.20 -13.87
CA LYS A 101 4.34 1.02 -14.51
C LYS A 101 5.33 1.75 -13.60
N GLU A 102 5.07 1.78 -12.29
CA GLU A 102 5.94 2.42 -11.31
C GLU A 102 7.28 1.68 -11.13
N ASN A 103 7.35 0.39 -11.45
CA ASN A 103 8.58 -0.39 -11.35
C ASN A 103 9.77 0.25 -12.10
N VAL A 104 9.53 0.96 -13.19
CA VAL A 104 10.57 1.68 -13.94
C VAL A 104 11.20 2.78 -13.09
N ASN A 105 10.37 3.57 -12.41
CA ASN A 105 10.83 4.64 -11.51
C ASN A 105 11.55 4.06 -10.29
N VAL A 106 11.00 2.97 -9.72
CA VAL A 106 11.63 2.26 -8.59
C VAL A 106 13.02 1.75 -8.98
N LEU A 107 13.16 1.20 -10.20
CA LEU A 107 14.44 0.74 -10.73
C LEU A 107 15.44 1.88 -10.87
N GLU A 108 15.03 3.01 -11.43
CA GLU A 108 15.91 4.19 -11.58
C GLU A 108 16.45 4.64 -10.22
N VAL A 109 15.55 4.77 -9.23
CA VAL A 109 15.92 5.15 -7.87
C VAL A 109 16.84 4.10 -7.23
N TYR A 110 16.54 2.80 -7.41
CA TYR A 110 17.39 1.73 -6.92
C TYR A 110 18.80 1.82 -7.50
N ASN A 111 18.94 1.94 -8.81
CA ASN A 111 20.24 2.03 -9.48
C ASN A 111 21.05 3.25 -9.02
N ARG A 112 20.39 4.38 -8.75
CA ARG A 112 21.02 5.61 -8.27
C ARG A 112 21.53 5.52 -6.83
N PHE A 113 20.92 4.69 -5.99
CA PHE A 113 21.17 4.71 -4.54
C PHE A 113 21.59 3.36 -3.93
N LYS A 114 21.61 2.25 -4.68
CA LYS A 114 21.99 0.93 -4.18
C LYS A 114 23.35 0.92 -3.48
N ASP A 115 24.33 1.61 -4.04
CA ASP A 115 25.70 1.70 -3.50
C ASP A 115 25.81 2.64 -2.29
N LYS A 116 24.74 3.40 -2.01
CA LYS A 116 24.63 4.29 -0.85
C LYS A 116 23.87 3.65 0.32
N GLY A 117 23.55 2.37 0.21
CA GLY A 117 22.86 1.59 1.25
C GLY A 117 21.34 1.58 1.11
N PHE A 118 20.80 1.92 -0.06
CA PHE A 118 19.38 1.77 -0.38
C PHE A 118 19.09 0.36 -0.92
N THR A 119 17.94 -0.18 -0.58
CA THR A 119 17.42 -1.42 -1.20
C THR A 119 15.90 -1.39 -1.32
N VAL A 120 15.39 -2.24 -2.20
CA VAL A 120 13.95 -2.44 -2.43
C VAL A 120 13.60 -3.89 -2.12
N ILE A 121 12.51 -4.09 -1.39
CA ILE A 121 11.92 -5.40 -1.11
C ILE A 121 10.53 -5.38 -1.74
N GLY A 122 10.37 -6.09 -2.86
CA GLY A 122 9.07 -6.27 -3.50
C GLY A 122 8.26 -7.34 -2.76
N TYR A 123 7.09 -6.98 -2.25
CA TYR A 123 6.15 -7.89 -1.61
C TYR A 123 4.96 -8.11 -2.54
N SER A 124 4.82 -9.34 -3.06
CA SER A 124 3.69 -9.68 -3.92
C SER A 124 2.42 -9.95 -3.12
N LEU A 125 1.30 -9.39 -3.59
CA LEU A 125 -0.06 -9.67 -3.10
C LEU A 125 -0.80 -10.67 -4.00
N ASP A 126 -0.07 -11.37 -4.89
CA ASP A 126 -0.66 -12.34 -5.80
C ASP A 126 -1.19 -13.58 -5.07
N GLY A 127 -2.40 -14.00 -5.44
CA GLY A 127 -2.96 -15.30 -5.03
C GLY A 127 -2.54 -16.45 -5.97
N SER A 128 -1.78 -16.17 -7.04
CA SER A 128 -1.31 -17.15 -8.01
C SER A 128 0.19 -17.02 -8.21
N GLU A 129 0.93 -18.02 -7.75
CA GLU A 129 2.37 -18.11 -7.92
C GLU A 129 2.79 -18.03 -9.40
N LYS A 130 2.10 -18.75 -10.28
CA LYS A 130 2.37 -18.73 -11.72
C LYS A 130 2.25 -17.32 -12.33
N ALA A 131 1.21 -16.56 -11.94
CA ALA A 131 1.02 -15.20 -12.41
C ALA A 131 2.11 -14.26 -11.88
N TRP A 132 2.46 -14.40 -10.60
CA TRP A 132 3.56 -13.69 -9.98
C TRP A 132 4.89 -13.94 -10.66
N LEU A 133 5.30 -15.21 -10.81
CA LEU A 133 6.57 -15.58 -11.44
C LEU A 133 6.69 -15.00 -12.86
N ARG A 134 5.63 -15.13 -13.68
CA ARG A 134 5.61 -14.53 -15.02
C ARG A 134 5.76 -13.00 -14.98
N ALA A 135 5.14 -12.33 -14.01
CA ALA A 135 5.26 -10.88 -13.88
C ALA A 135 6.67 -10.46 -13.41
N VAL A 136 7.29 -11.25 -12.53
CA VAL A 136 8.70 -11.06 -12.10
C VAL A 136 9.65 -11.20 -13.29
N GLU A 137 9.50 -12.22 -14.13
CA GLU A 137 10.33 -12.41 -15.34
C GLU A 137 10.24 -11.20 -16.28
N ILE A 138 9.02 -10.72 -16.55
CA ILE A 138 8.81 -9.54 -17.40
C ILE A 138 9.47 -8.30 -16.75
N THR A 139 9.34 -8.14 -15.44
CA THR A 139 9.95 -7.02 -14.72
C THR A 139 11.48 -7.12 -14.78
N LEU A 140 12.05 -8.29 -14.49
CA LEU A 140 13.51 -8.50 -14.56
C LEU A 140 14.07 -8.24 -15.97
N ALA A 141 13.32 -8.53 -17.03
CA ALA A 141 13.72 -8.20 -18.38
C ALA A 141 13.85 -6.69 -18.66
N LEU A 142 13.22 -5.85 -17.84
CA LEU A 142 13.40 -4.39 -17.87
C LEU A 142 14.68 -3.94 -17.16
N PHE A 143 15.31 -4.84 -16.36
CA PHE A 143 16.52 -4.55 -15.58
C PHE A 143 17.82 -4.97 -16.28
N ASN A 144 17.73 -5.61 -17.47
CA ASN A 144 18.84 -6.00 -18.33
C ASN A 144 18.95 -5.08 -19.55
#